data_072cab96753412baf50dd2dc3fcada7d
#
_entry.id   072cab96753412baf50dd2dc3fcada7d
#
_cell.length_a   1.000
_cell.length_b   1.000
_cell.length_c   1.000
_cell.angle_alpha   90.00
_cell.angle_beta   90.00
_cell.angle_gamma   90.00
#
_symmetry.space_group_name_H-M   'P 1'
#
loop_
_entity.id
_entity.type
_entity.pdbx_description
1 polymer ?
#
loop_
_entity_poly.entity_id
_entity_poly.type
_entity_poly.pdbx_seq_one_letter_code
_entity_poly.pdbx_strand_id
1 'polypeptide(L)'
;MKIRILNKITALFLLMAACWPVASQARFAGSHDGEASQVYEDVLKINRSGLAVVDSNVVVSLQMTAIQDIPATQSVVLVPELVDTVSMRKVEYPMIFINSRNQQIYFDRYLHEEYPNALAMRKKNGVNLEIDYLRSVKYEPWMERAVLKLRKQNCACNNMKDRGVMTIASLGKEEEPEIKLFPVYLLPPADNSVKVREERGSAYLCFEVNKWDIKPDYMTNPAELMKIHNSVNLVKNDSDVTIRKMTIEGYASPEGTFPHNQMLSEKRTEALKNYLVAANIARGIRIDASGKGENWAGFIKYLRENHGIPQYSRLQSIANSNLSPDEKERRMRKEAPEGFTYVVRNAFPSLRCTNYVVIYTVRPFTLEESERVFETRPVNLNLNEIYRLADKYAKNEEKYYSIIRKAYMLYPNDSYINLTMAYLAIKKGEADEAAQYLEKVKACPEKTMNEGLVAYLKGDVDKAIRLVEQAQQKGVKQATRQLEEFGKLKRNK
;
A
#
# COMPACT_ATOMS: atom_id res chain seq x y z
N MET A 1 68.76 9.52 -5.55
CA MET A 1 68.10 10.38 -6.56
C MET A 1 67.35 9.51 -7.57
N LYS A 2 66.35 8.71 -7.13
CA LYS A 2 65.55 7.82 -8.00
C LYS A 2 64.11 7.55 -7.49
N ILE A 3 63.48 8.50 -6.79
CA ILE A 3 62.13 8.35 -6.25
C ILE A 3 61.20 9.56 -6.56
N ARG A 4 61.52 10.40 -7.55
CA ARG A 4 60.69 11.57 -7.91
C ARG A 4 60.13 11.59 -9.33
N ILE A 5 60.22 10.51 -10.10
CA ILE A 5 59.69 10.44 -11.47
C ILE A 5 58.44 9.57 -11.60
N LEU A 6 58.08 8.76 -10.58
CA LEU A 6 56.90 7.87 -10.66
C LEU A 6 55.59 8.54 -10.27
N ASN A 7 55.60 9.71 -9.61
CA ASN A 7 54.38 10.41 -9.18
C ASN A 7 53.83 11.45 -10.17
N LYS A 8 54.50 11.66 -11.33
CA LYS A 8 53.95 12.56 -12.36
C LYS A 8 53.27 11.85 -13.52
N ILE A 9 53.40 10.53 -13.65
CA ILE A 9 52.72 9.75 -14.69
C ILE A 9 51.34 9.26 -14.22
N THR A 10 51.15 9.03 -12.93
CA THR A 10 49.84 8.67 -12.35
C THR A 10 48.88 9.87 -12.24
N ALA A 11 49.37 11.10 -12.18
CA ALA A 11 48.53 12.30 -12.18
C ALA A 11 48.04 12.71 -13.58
N LEU A 12 48.70 12.23 -14.65
CA LEU A 12 48.29 12.53 -16.02
C LEU A 12 47.22 11.54 -16.56
N PHE A 13 47.12 10.36 -15.98
CA PHE A 13 46.04 9.39 -16.32
C PHE A 13 44.72 9.65 -15.57
N LEU A 14 44.74 10.39 -14.46
CA LEU A 14 43.54 10.77 -13.72
C LEU A 14 42.89 12.06 -14.25
N LEU A 15 43.57 12.84 -15.10
CA LEU A 15 43.02 14.04 -15.74
C LEU A 15 42.50 13.81 -17.16
N MET A 16 42.72 12.64 -17.76
CA MET A 16 42.09 12.26 -19.03
C MET A 16 40.77 11.47 -18.87
N ALA A 17 40.33 11.11 -17.68
CA ALA A 17 39.05 10.50 -17.43
C ALA A 17 37.90 11.52 -17.19
N ALA A 18 38.18 12.84 -17.24
CA ALA A 18 37.20 13.89 -16.98
C ALA A 18 36.77 14.69 -18.25
N CYS A 19 37.19 14.28 -19.42
CA CYS A 19 36.71 14.85 -20.70
C CYS A 19 36.16 13.77 -21.62
N TRP A 20 35.22 12.97 -21.12
CA TRP A 20 34.27 12.39 -22.03
C TRP A 20 33.17 13.44 -22.29
N PRO A 21 32.90 13.78 -23.57
CA PRO A 21 31.76 14.58 -23.87
C PRO A 21 30.53 13.85 -23.30
N VAL A 22 29.70 14.60 -22.63
CA VAL A 22 28.34 14.15 -22.25
C VAL A 22 27.73 13.66 -23.55
N ALA A 23 27.74 12.34 -23.76
CA ALA A 23 26.96 11.72 -24.81
C ALA A 23 25.52 12.12 -24.50
N SER A 24 24.97 13.03 -25.32
CA SER A 24 23.54 13.33 -25.27
C SER A 24 22.83 11.97 -25.25
N GLN A 25 22.10 11.68 -24.19
CA GLN A 25 21.30 10.48 -24.09
C GLN A 25 20.27 10.55 -25.22
N ALA A 26 20.57 9.88 -26.34
CA ALA A 26 19.61 9.65 -27.39
C ALA A 26 18.45 8.86 -26.74
N ARG A 27 17.32 9.52 -26.49
CA ARG A 27 16.11 8.84 -26.02
C ARG A 27 15.56 8.10 -27.21
N PHE A 28 15.86 6.82 -27.31
CA PHE A 28 15.20 5.90 -28.24
C PHE A 28 13.76 5.74 -27.72
N ALA A 29 12.80 6.38 -28.40
CA ALA A 29 11.39 6.08 -28.23
C ALA A 29 11.08 4.87 -29.11
N GLY A 30 10.76 3.73 -28.46
CA GLY A 30 10.29 2.52 -29.14
C GLY A 30 11.34 1.78 -29.95
N SER A 31 12.38 1.21 -29.30
CA SER A 31 13.04 0.03 -29.84
C SER A 31 12.16 -1.17 -29.50
N HIS A 32 11.42 -1.69 -30.45
CA HIS A 32 10.94 -3.06 -30.35
C HIS A 32 12.15 -3.99 -30.51
N ASP A 33 12.90 -4.22 -29.43
CA ASP A 33 13.84 -5.34 -29.29
C ASP A 33 13.04 -6.62 -28.99
N GLY A 34 12.04 -6.87 -29.76
CA GLY A 34 11.23 -8.08 -29.72
C GLY A 34 11.36 -8.81 -31.07
N GLU A 35 11.64 -10.09 -31.03
CA GLU A 35 11.77 -11.02 -32.18
C GLU A 35 10.51 -11.18 -33.05
N ALA A 36 9.59 -10.23 -33.07
CA ALA A 36 8.46 -10.27 -33.98
C ALA A 36 8.82 -9.57 -35.29
N SER A 37 9.47 -10.30 -36.18
CA SER A 37 9.65 -9.87 -37.58
C SER A 37 8.25 -9.64 -38.18
N GLN A 38 7.90 -8.41 -38.47
CA GLN A 38 6.64 -8.07 -39.16
C GLN A 38 6.83 -8.38 -40.66
N VAL A 39 5.94 -9.20 -41.21
CA VAL A 39 5.91 -9.51 -42.64
C VAL A 39 4.89 -8.63 -43.31
N TYR A 40 5.30 -7.87 -44.33
CA TYR A 40 4.43 -6.97 -45.11
C TYR A 40 4.06 -7.66 -46.42
N GLU A 41 2.83 -8.18 -46.52
CA GLU A 41 2.24 -8.83 -47.71
C GLU A 41 3.15 -9.88 -48.37
N ASP A 42 3.83 -10.71 -47.59
CA ASP A 42 4.79 -11.75 -48.06
C ASP A 42 5.96 -11.24 -48.95
N VAL A 43 6.07 -9.92 -49.12
CA VAL A 43 7.10 -9.31 -50.00
C VAL A 43 8.31 -8.86 -49.23
N LEU A 44 8.08 -8.31 -48.03
CA LEU A 44 9.10 -7.65 -47.24
C LEU A 44 9.02 -8.09 -45.77
N LYS A 45 10.14 -8.46 -45.21
CA LYS A 45 10.29 -8.70 -43.77
C LYS A 45 11.02 -7.55 -43.15
N ILE A 46 10.43 -6.93 -42.12
CA ILE A 46 11.07 -5.90 -41.31
C ILE A 46 11.77 -6.61 -40.15
N ASN A 47 13.10 -6.57 -40.15
CA ASN A 47 13.91 -7.23 -39.11
C ASN A 47 14.09 -6.35 -37.87
N ARG A 48 14.34 -5.06 -38.13
CA ARG A 48 14.45 -4.03 -37.05
C ARG A 48 13.90 -2.70 -37.53
N SER A 49 13.30 -1.95 -36.63
CA SER A 49 12.88 -0.59 -36.89
C SER A 49 13.25 0.31 -35.71
N GLY A 50 13.71 1.50 -35.98
CA GLY A 50 14.03 2.52 -34.97
C GLY A 50 13.55 3.88 -35.42
N LEU A 51 12.96 4.64 -34.46
CA LEU A 51 12.55 6.02 -34.64
C LEU A 51 13.00 6.81 -33.41
N ALA A 52 13.85 7.81 -33.59
CA ALA A 52 14.41 8.57 -32.48
C ALA A 52 14.64 10.04 -32.84
N VAL A 53 14.62 10.92 -31.85
CA VAL A 53 15.07 12.31 -31.99
C VAL A 53 16.54 12.39 -31.56
N VAL A 54 17.40 12.77 -32.50
CA VAL A 54 18.84 12.94 -32.29
C VAL A 54 19.26 14.31 -32.83
N ASP A 55 19.86 15.14 -32.01
CA ASP A 55 20.40 16.47 -32.41
C ASP A 55 19.40 17.32 -33.21
N SER A 56 18.17 17.43 -32.72
CA SER A 56 17.05 18.17 -33.37
C SER A 56 16.61 17.60 -34.73
N ASN A 57 16.92 16.34 -35.01
CA ASN A 57 16.41 15.61 -36.19
C ASN A 57 15.66 14.35 -35.76
N VAL A 58 14.62 14.00 -36.51
CA VAL A 58 13.96 12.70 -36.41
C VAL A 58 14.68 11.71 -37.30
N VAL A 59 15.29 10.71 -36.71
CA VAL A 59 16.06 9.67 -37.40
C VAL A 59 15.20 8.41 -37.54
N VAL A 60 15.10 7.90 -38.74
CA VAL A 60 14.48 6.61 -39.06
C VAL A 60 15.56 5.61 -39.43
N SER A 61 15.55 4.47 -38.76
CA SER A 61 16.42 3.32 -39.06
C SER A 61 15.54 2.09 -39.35
N LEU A 62 15.69 1.49 -40.51
CA LEU A 62 14.97 0.27 -40.88
C LEU A 62 15.96 -0.78 -41.42
N GLN A 63 15.91 -1.99 -40.89
CA GLN A 63 16.56 -3.15 -41.43
C GLN A 63 15.52 -4.12 -41.99
N MET A 64 15.54 -4.37 -43.27
CA MET A 64 14.50 -5.08 -43.97
C MET A 64 15.10 -6.15 -44.91
N THR A 65 14.34 -7.22 -45.15
CA THR A 65 14.71 -8.25 -46.12
C THR A 65 13.59 -8.34 -47.16
N ALA A 66 13.91 -8.05 -48.43
CA ALA A 66 13.01 -8.34 -49.54
C ALA A 66 13.06 -9.82 -49.90
N ILE A 67 11.94 -10.51 -49.70
CA ILE A 67 11.83 -11.96 -49.81
C ILE A 67 11.34 -12.36 -51.22
N GLN A 68 10.25 -11.71 -51.67
CA GLN A 68 9.58 -12.09 -52.91
C GLN A 68 10.36 -11.68 -54.18
N ASP A 69 10.31 -12.48 -55.23
CA ASP A 69 10.85 -12.14 -56.51
C ASP A 69 10.00 -11.11 -57.22
N ILE A 70 10.67 -10.17 -57.92
CA ILE A 70 10.02 -9.05 -58.60
C ILE A 70 10.01 -9.33 -60.11
N PRO A 71 8.84 -9.25 -60.78
CA PRO A 71 8.75 -9.40 -62.22
C PRO A 71 9.67 -8.44 -62.97
N ALA A 72 10.23 -8.86 -64.10
CA ALA A 72 11.28 -8.14 -64.84
C ALA A 72 10.94 -6.70 -65.26
N THR A 73 9.64 -6.37 -65.30
CA THR A 73 9.11 -5.04 -65.69
C THR A 73 8.58 -4.24 -64.51
N GLN A 74 8.80 -4.69 -63.27
CA GLN A 74 8.24 -4.07 -62.09
C GLN A 74 9.31 -3.65 -61.06
N SER A 75 8.93 -2.66 -60.26
CA SER A 75 9.65 -2.26 -59.04
C SER A 75 8.65 -2.19 -57.88
N VAL A 76 9.14 -2.49 -56.67
CA VAL A 76 8.45 -2.16 -55.44
C VAL A 76 9.07 -0.90 -54.88
N VAL A 77 8.25 0.11 -54.64
CA VAL A 77 8.68 1.39 -54.08
C VAL A 77 8.11 1.50 -52.67
N LEU A 78 8.97 1.77 -51.71
CA LEU A 78 8.58 1.99 -50.34
C LEU A 78 8.80 3.46 -49.99
N VAL A 79 7.77 4.10 -49.47
CA VAL A 79 7.81 5.47 -49.04
C VAL A 79 7.64 5.52 -47.53
N PRO A 80 8.74 5.68 -46.78
CA PRO A 80 8.64 5.94 -45.35
C PRO A 80 8.07 7.34 -45.10
N GLU A 81 7.02 7.46 -44.32
CA GLU A 81 6.38 8.71 -43.99
C GLU A 81 6.09 8.83 -42.51
N LEU A 82 6.40 9.99 -41.93
CA LEU A 82 6.03 10.34 -40.56
C LEU A 82 4.71 11.10 -40.61
N VAL A 83 3.69 10.60 -39.91
CA VAL A 83 2.33 11.13 -39.97
C VAL A 83 1.79 11.39 -38.55
N ASP A 84 1.34 12.63 -38.28
CA ASP A 84 0.51 12.91 -37.12
C ASP A 84 -0.93 12.50 -37.43
N THR A 85 -1.45 11.52 -36.75
CA THR A 85 -2.79 10.96 -36.97
C THR A 85 -3.94 11.94 -36.59
N VAL A 86 -3.63 12.97 -35.80
CA VAL A 86 -4.61 13.98 -35.35
C VAL A 86 -4.68 15.18 -36.30
N SER A 87 -3.52 15.80 -36.57
CA SER A 87 -3.45 16.98 -37.43
C SER A 87 -3.32 16.63 -38.90
N MET A 88 -3.14 15.36 -39.26
CA MET A 88 -2.92 14.86 -40.62
C MET A 88 -1.67 15.48 -41.31
N ARG A 89 -0.81 16.14 -40.54
CA ARG A 89 0.49 16.59 -41.06
C ARG A 89 1.38 15.40 -41.34
N LYS A 90 2.15 15.47 -42.41
CA LYS A 90 3.07 14.43 -42.81
C LYS A 90 4.36 14.97 -43.37
N VAL A 91 5.42 14.21 -43.25
CA VAL A 91 6.68 14.41 -43.96
C VAL A 91 7.13 13.05 -44.54
N GLU A 92 7.52 13.04 -45.81
CA GLU A 92 8.00 11.86 -46.50
C GLU A 92 9.53 11.84 -46.45
N TYR A 93 10.08 10.66 -46.16
CA TYR A 93 11.51 10.42 -46.24
C TYR A 93 11.89 9.96 -47.66
N PRO A 94 13.17 10.00 -48.04
CA PRO A 94 13.63 9.48 -49.34
C PRO A 94 13.15 8.07 -49.62
N MET A 95 12.64 7.84 -50.82
CA MET A 95 12.03 6.57 -51.27
C MET A 95 13.07 5.44 -51.36
N ILE A 96 12.59 4.19 -51.20
CA ILE A 96 13.37 2.98 -51.38
C ILE A 96 12.82 2.24 -52.60
N PHE A 97 13.63 2.12 -53.64
CA PHE A 97 13.30 1.39 -54.86
C PHE A 97 13.95 -0.01 -54.83
N ILE A 98 13.12 -1.05 -54.82
CA ILE A 98 13.55 -2.43 -54.96
C ILE A 98 13.24 -2.84 -56.39
N ASN A 99 14.26 -2.88 -57.24
CA ASN A 99 14.13 -2.97 -58.66
C ASN A 99 14.42 -4.36 -59.20
N SER A 100 13.68 -4.79 -60.26
CA SER A 100 14.14 -5.84 -61.14
C SER A 100 15.37 -5.39 -61.96
N ARG A 101 15.98 -6.26 -62.73
CA ARG A 101 17.13 -5.90 -63.54
C ARG A 101 16.82 -4.74 -64.50
N ASN A 102 15.75 -4.81 -65.27
CA ASN A 102 15.40 -3.81 -66.24
C ASN A 102 15.03 -2.49 -65.60
N GLN A 103 14.33 -2.53 -64.50
CA GLN A 103 13.93 -1.32 -63.76
C GLN A 103 15.11 -0.63 -63.05
N GLN A 104 16.14 -1.37 -62.65
CA GLN A 104 17.38 -0.76 -62.11
C GLN A 104 18.08 0.06 -63.23
N ILE A 105 18.22 -0.51 -64.43
CA ILE A 105 18.80 0.21 -65.57
C ILE A 105 17.96 1.47 -65.92
N TYR A 106 16.63 1.34 -65.85
CA TYR A 106 15.73 2.47 -66.09
C TYR A 106 15.88 3.56 -65.00
N PHE A 107 15.95 3.17 -63.73
CA PHE A 107 16.19 4.08 -62.62
C PHE A 107 17.50 4.83 -62.81
N ASP A 108 18.59 4.12 -63.08
CA ASP A 108 19.92 4.73 -63.23
C ASP A 108 20.03 5.70 -64.39
N ARG A 109 19.20 5.55 -65.43
CA ARG A 109 19.24 6.39 -66.64
C ARG A 109 18.23 7.58 -66.61
N TYR A 110 17.10 7.41 -65.97
CA TYR A 110 15.99 8.34 -66.14
C TYR A 110 15.37 8.84 -64.83
N LEU A 111 15.46 8.08 -63.71
CA LEU A 111 14.81 8.45 -62.45
C LEU A 111 15.80 8.97 -61.42
N HIS A 112 17.08 8.71 -61.53
CA HIS A 112 18.08 9.13 -60.59
C HIS A 112 18.10 10.66 -60.37
N GLU A 113 17.94 11.43 -61.44
CA GLU A 113 17.88 12.91 -61.35
C GLU A 113 16.60 13.40 -60.66
N GLU A 114 15.49 12.67 -60.84
CA GLU A 114 14.19 13.03 -60.22
C GLU A 114 14.19 12.64 -58.75
N TYR A 115 14.85 11.53 -58.36
CA TYR A 115 14.91 11.02 -56.99
C TYR A 115 16.36 10.89 -56.47
N PRO A 116 17.11 11.99 -56.34
CA PRO A 116 18.55 11.92 -56.08
C PRO A 116 18.92 11.36 -54.70
N ASN A 117 18.02 11.44 -53.73
CA ASN A 117 18.21 10.93 -52.37
C ASN A 117 17.62 9.50 -52.14
N ALA A 118 16.96 8.94 -53.13
CA ALA A 118 16.36 7.63 -53.02
C ALA A 118 17.41 6.51 -52.86
N LEU A 119 17.06 5.44 -52.13
CA LEU A 119 17.83 4.21 -52.06
C LEU A 119 17.32 3.26 -53.15
N ALA A 120 18.07 3.07 -54.25
CA ALA A 120 17.69 2.14 -55.28
C ALA A 120 18.56 0.88 -55.28
N MET A 121 17.95 -0.30 -55.21
CA MET A 121 18.63 -1.58 -55.07
C MET A 121 18.03 -2.61 -56.00
N ARG A 122 18.89 -3.42 -56.64
CA ARG A 122 18.47 -4.52 -57.49
C ARG A 122 18.22 -5.80 -56.74
N LYS A 123 16.99 -6.30 -56.77
CA LYS A 123 16.65 -7.67 -56.32
C LYS A 123 16.99 -8.71 -57.40
N LYS A 124 17.80 -9.70 -57.07
CA LYS A 124 18.03 -10.87 -57.89
C LYS A 124 17.02 -11.94 -57.54
N ASN A 125 16.43 -12.60 -58.55
CA ASN A 125 15.47 -13.66 -58.32
C ASN A 125 16.10 -14.82 -57.57
N GLY A 126 15.38 -15.42 -56.67
CA GLY A 126 15.83 -16.52 -55.80
C GLY A 126 16.84 -16.15 -54.71
N VAL A 127 17.20 -14.85 -54.55
CA VAL A 127 18.14 -14.39 -53.54
C VAL A 127 17.50 -13.31 -52.70
N ASN A 128 17.44 -13.45 -51.39
CA ASN A 128 16.96 -12.40 -50.50
C ASN A 128 17.83 -11.14 -50.60
N LEU A 129 17.21 -9.95 -50.53
CA LEU A 129 17.91 -8.68 -50.54
C LEU A 129 17.78 -8.02 -49.18
N GLU A 130 18.91 -7.85 -48.50
CA GLU A 130 19.00 -7.09 -47.25
C GLU A 130 19.06 -5.58 -47.57
N ILE A 131 18.30 -4.82 -46.83
CA ILE A 131 18.12 -3.36 -47.01
C ILE A 131 18.34 -2.69 -45.66
N ASP A 132 19.43 -1.91 -45.60
CA ASP A 132 19.68 -1.01 -44.46
C ASP A 132 19.33 0.43 -44.88
N TYR A 133 18.39 1.00 -44.16
CA TYR A 133 17.89 2.34 -44.44
C TYR A 133 18.05 3.22 -43.22
N LEU A 134 18.79 4.34 -43.33
CA LEU A 134 19.00 5.30 -42.30
C LEU A 134 18.84 6.70 -42.90
N ARG A 135 17.83 7.45 -42.46
CA ARG A 135 17.57 8.82 -42.92
C ARG A 135 17.06 9.67 -41.76
N SER A 136 17.22 10.99 -41.91
CA SER A 136 16.76 11.97 -40.92
C SER A 136 16.05 13.14 -41.57
N VAL A 137 15.12 13.75 -40.84
CA VAL A 137 14.47 15.01 -41.16
C VAL A 137 14.53 15.91 -39.94
N LYS A 138 14.47 17.23 -40.15
CA LYS A 138 14.48 18.21 -39.05
C LYS A 138 13.25 18.02 -38.17
N TYR A 139 13.43 17.98 -36.84
CA TYR A 139 12.34 17.84 -35.90
C TYR A 139 11.47 19.09 -35.88
N GLU A 140 10.16 18.87 -35.84
CA GLU A 140 9.11 19.87 -35.60
C GLU A 140 8.22 19.40 -34.43
N PRO A 141 7.64 20.31 -33.60
CA PRO A 141 6.88 19.92 -32.42
C PRO A 141 5.70 18.97 -32.66
N TRP A 142 5.05 19.04 -33.82
CA TRP A 142 3.95 18.16 -34.20
C TRP A 142 4.39 16.70 -34.36
N MET A 143 5.69 16.47 -34.62
CA MET A 143 6.26 15.12 -34.82
C MET A 143 6.31 14.31 -33.53
N GLU A 144 6.20 14.93 -32.35
CA GLU A 144 6.21 14.23 -31.07
C GLU A 144 5.14 13.14 -30.95
N ARG A 145 3.99 13.34 -31.62
CA ARG A 145 2.88 12.38 -31.66
C ARG A 145 2.78 11.61 -32.96
N ALA A 146 3.76 11.74 -33.82
CA ALA A 146 3.71 11.15 -35.15
C ALA A 146 4.09 9.67 -35.11
N VAL A 147 3.49 8.94 -36.04
CA VAL A 147 3.79 7.53 -36.29
C VAL A 147 4.55 7.39 -37.60
N LEU A 148 5.54 6.49 -37.63
CA LEU A 148 6.23 6.11 -38.86
C LEU A 148 5.38 5.07 -39.59
N LYS A 149 4.99 5.43 -40.81
CA LYS A 149 4.29 4.53 -41.75
C LYS A 149 5.19 4.19 -42.92
N LEU A 150 5.05 3.01 -43.44
CA LEU A 150 5.68 2.56 -44.67
C LEU A 150 4.60 2.31 -45.70
N ARG A 151 4.55 3.17 -46.70
CA ARG A 151 3.61 3.04 -47.82
C ARG A 151 4.26 2.32 -48.98
N LYS A 152 3.61 1.26 -49.45
CA LYS A 152 4.05 0.47 -50.59
C LYS A 152 3.39 0.90 -51.86
N GLN A 153 4.19 1.10 -52.89
CA GLN A 153 3.72 1.40 -54.23
C GLN A 153 4.32 0.37 -55.20
N ASN A 154 3.59 -0.06 -56.17
CA ASN A 154 4.11 -0.81 -57.30
C ASN A 154 4.28 0.11 -58.50
N CYS A 155 5.47 0.13 -59.06
CA CYS A 155 5.76 0.90 -60.29
C CYS A 155 5.84 -0.03 -61.47
N ALA A 156 4.99 0.20 -62.46
CA ALA A 156 5.05 -0.48 -63.76
C ALA A 156 4.83 0.57 -64.85
N CYS A 157 5.80 0.70 -65.79
CA CYS A 157 5.70 1.62 -66.95
C CYS A 157 5.22 3.07 -66.58
N ASN A 158 5.95 3.74 -65.70
CA ASN A 158 5.68 5.11 -65.22
C ASN A 158 4.37 5.34 -64.45
N ASN A 159 3.69 4.31 -63.99
CA ASN A 159 2.48 4.43 -63.20
C ASN A 159 2.66 3.84 -61.82
N MET A 160 2.75 4.68 -60.77
CA MET A 160 2.83 4.28 -59.39
C MET A 160 1.41 4.08 -58.84
N LYS A 161 1.12 2.90 -58.29
CA LYS A 161 -0.15 2.58 -57.64
C LYS A 161 0.09 2.19 -56.22
N ASP A 162 -0.62 2.89 -55.30
CA ASP A 162 -0.62 2.54 -53.85
C ASP A 162 -1.21 1.14 -53.65
N ARG A 163 -0.54 0.33 -52.85
CA ARG A 163 -0.93 -1.05 -52.55
C ARG A 163 -1.16 -1.33 -51.10
N GLY A 164 -0.73 -0.44 -50.22
CA GLY A 164 -0.94 -0.62 -48.79
C GLY A 164 -0.08 0.32 -47.95
N VAL A 165 -0.45 0.46 -46.67
CA VAL A 165 0.27 1.27 -45.67
C VAL A 165 0.38 0.48 -44.40
N MET A 166 1.58 0.41 -43.84
CA MET A 166 1.86 -0.27 -42.58
C MET A 166 2.43 0.71 -41.56
N THR A 167 1.96 0.68 -40.32
CA THR A 167 2.58 1.42 -39.22
C THR A 167 3.76 0.64 -38.66
N ILE A 168 4.91 1.29 -38.54
CA ILE A 168 6.20 0.66 -38.18
C ILE A 168 6.60 1.01 -36.75
N ALA A 169 6.52 2.30 -36.38
CA ALA A 169 6.96 2.81 -35.08
C ALA A 169 6.23 4.12 -34.72
N SER A 170 6.28 4.50 -33.47
CA SER A 170 5.74 5.78 -32.97
C SER A 170 6.85 6.55 -32.27
N LEU A 171 6.89 7.87 -32.41
CA LEU A 171 7.87 8.75 -31.76
C LEU A 171 7.43 9.11 -30.34
N GLY A 172 6.12 9.25 -30.10
CA GLY A 172 5.54 9.42 -28.78
C GLY A 172 5.48 8.11 -28.03
N LYS A 173 5.64 8.15 -26.71
CA LYS A 173 5.16 7.05 -25.88
C LYS A 173 3.67 6.87 -26.20
N GLU A 174 3.24 5.68 -26.57
CA GLU A 174 1.82 5.35 -26.50
C GLU A 174 1.37 5.74 -25.09
N GLU A 175 0.41 6.66 -24.96
CA GLU A 175 -0.18 6.95 -23.67
C GLU A 175 -0.78 5.63 -23.19
N GLU A 176 -0.18 5.05 -22.13
CA GLU A 176 -0.74 3.85 -21.52
C GLU A 176 -2.19 4.21 -21.12
N PRO A 177 -3.15 3.38 -21.51
CA PRO A 177 -4.56 3.69 -21.23
C PRO A 177 -4.76 3.87 -19.74
N GLU A 178 -5.35 4.97 -19.32
CA GLU A 178 -5.72 5.21 -17.94
C GLU A 178 -6.72 4.12 -17.50
N ILE A 179 -6.28 3.24 -16.61
CA ILE A 179 -7.09 2.15 -16.09
C ILE A 179 -7.87 2.61 -14.88
N LYS A 180 -9.19 2.60 -15.00
CA LYS A 180 -10.08 2.86 -13.87
C LYS A 180 -10.12 1.67 -12.93
N LEU A 181 -9.96 1.94 -11.63
CA LEU A 181 -10.03 0.91 -10.60
C LEU A 181 -11.41 0.91 -9.95
N PHE A 182 -11.94 -0.30 -9.70
CA PHE A 182 -13.25 -0.54 -9.06
C PHE A 182 -13.07 -1.33 -7.76
N PRO A 183 -12.45 -0.74 -6.72
CA PRO A 183 -12.30 -1.42 -5.44
C PRO A 183 -13.66 -1.69 -4.80
N VAL A 184 -13.69 -2.64 -3.88
CA VAL A 184 -14.91 -3.09 -3.23
C VAL A 184 -14.78 -3.05 -1.71
N TYR A 185 -15.90 -2.86 -1.03
CA TYR A 185 -16.02 -3.00 0.41
C TYR A 185 -17.31 -3.74 0.77
N LEU A 186 -17.43 -4.19 2.00
CA LEU A 186 -18.61 -4.84 2.53
C LEU A 186 -19.20 -4.00 3.66
N LEU A 187 -20.51 -3.95 3.71
CA LEU A 187 -21.21 -3.39 4.86
C LEU A 187 -21.28 -4.45 5.97
N PRO A 188 -21.09 -4.06 7.23
CA PRO A 188 -21.33 -4.96 8.33
C PRO A 188 -22.82 -5.35 8.37
N PRO A 189 -23.16 -6.56 8.83
CA PRO A 189 -24.55 -6.97 8.96
C PRO A 189 -25.33 -6.02 9.88
N ALA A 190 -26.62 -5.88 9.64
CA ALA A 190 -27.47 -5.08 10.50
C ALA A 190 -27.42 -5.63 11.94
N ASP A 191 -27.14 -4.76 12.90
CA ASP A 191 -27.05 -5.11 14.30
C ASP A 191 -27.80 -4.07 15.13
N ASN A 192 -28.99 -4.47 15.60
CA ASN A 192 -29.84 -3.69 16.51
C ASN A 192 -29.76 -4.23 17.95
N SER A 193 -28.76 -5.05 18.26
CA SER A 193 -28.60 -5.61 19.60
C SER A 193 -28.17 -4.53 20.60
N VAL A 194 -28.45 -4.81 21.88
CA VAL A 194 -27.95 -3.99 22.98
C VAL A 194 -26.43 -4.19 23.08
N LYS A 195 -25.70 -3.08 22.99
CA LYS A 195 -24.24 -3.09 22.99
C LYS A 195 -23.70 -3.19 24.42
N VAL A 196 -22.77 -4.08 24.67
CA VAL A 196 -22.04 -4.17 25.94
C VAL A 196 -20.73 -3.40 25.83
N ARG A 197 -20.47 -2.54 26.80
CA ARG A 197 -19.27 -1.70 26.90
C ARG A 197 -18.66 -1.78 28.28
N GLU A 198 -17.39 -1.39 28.37
CA GLU A 198 -16.62 -1.42 29.61
C GLU A 198 -15.85 -0.11 29.76
N GLU A 199 -15.92 0.44 30.98
CA GLU A 199 -15.03 1.51 31.44
C GLU A 199 -14.06 0.92 32.46
N ARG A 200 -12.75 1.01 32.20
CA ARG A 200 -11.70 0.40 33.02
C ARG A 200 -10.83 1.45 33.65
N GLY A 201 -10.41 1.19 34.89
CA GLY A 201 -9.45 2.05 35.58
C GLY A 201 -8.70 1.31 36.68
N SER A 202 -7.68 2.00 37.20
CA SER A 202 -6.90 1.54 38.36
C SER A 202 -6.79 2.67 39.37
N ALA A 203 -6.92 2.33 40.64
CA ALA A 203 -6.74 3.26 41.76
C ALA A 203 -5.67 2.70 42.72
N TYR A 204 -4.81 3.59 43.23
CA TYR A 204 -3.68 3.28 44.09
C TYR A 204 -3.98 3.82 45.50
N LEU A 205 -4.92 3.17 46.19
CA LEU A 205 -5.34 3.59 47.50
C LEU A 205 -4.29 3.31 48.56
N CYS A 206 -4.06 4.28 49.42
CA CYS A 206 -3.19 4.23 50.59
C CYS A 206 -3.94 3.75 51.83
N PHE A 207 -3.34 2.83 52.56
CA PHE A 207 -3.85 2.29 53.82
C PHE A 207 -2.79 2.45 54.91
N GLU A 208 -3.23 2.64 56.14
CA GLU A 208 -2.33 2.57 57.29
C GLU A 208 -1.75 1.16 57.40
N VAL A 209 -0.58 1.01 58.03
CA VAL A 209 0.11 -0.26 58.18
C VAL A 209 -0.79 -1.32 58.85
N ASN A 210 -0.95 -2.49 58.20
CA ASN A 210 -1.82 -3.58 58.65
C ASN A 210 -3.32 -3.19 58.80
N LYS A 211 -3.76 -2.10 58.14
CA LYS A 211 -5.19 -1.70 58.13
C LYS A 211 -5.76 -1.79 56.72
N TRP A 212 -7.08 -1.84 56.68
CA TRP A 212 -7.88 -1.92 55.46
C TRP A 212 -8.99 -0.88 55.37
N ASP A 213 -9.18 -0.07 56.42
CA ASP A 213 -10.20 0.98 56.42
C ASP A 213 -9.80 2.08 55.46
N ILE A 214 -10.74 2.51 54.61
CA ILE A 214 -10.51 3.60 53.69
C ILE A 214 -10.72 4.92 54.44
N LYS A 215 -9.66 5.69 54.54
CA LYS A 215 -9.68 7.08 55.01
C LYS A 215 -9.65 7.96 53.75
N PRO A 216 -10.78 8.64 53.40
CA PRO A 216 -10.86 9.39 52.14
C PRO A 216 -9.81 10.51 52.02
N ASP A 217 -9.45 11.14 53.12
CA ASP A 217 -8.50 12.27 53.16
C ASP A 217 -7.04 11.82 53.42
N TYR A 218 -6.77 10.51 53.44
CA TYR A 218 -5.43 10.01 53.71
C TYR A 218 -4.55 10.00 52.49
N MET A 219 -3.41 10.70 52.52
CA MET A 219 -2.38 10.74 51.47
C MET A 219 -2.97 11.06 50.09
N THR A 220 -2.88 10.13 49.14
CA THR A 220 -3.34 10.29 47.76
C THR A 220 -4.79 9.84 47.53
N ASN A 221 -5.45 9.32 48.55
CA ASN A 221 -6.81 8.76 48.45
C ASN A 221 -7.84 9.72 47.84
N PRO A 222 -7.86 11.06 48.17
CA PRO A 222 -8.84 11.94 47.53
C PRO A 222 -8.79 11.92 46.01
N ALA A 223 -7.58 11.95 45.44
CA ALA A 223 -7.38 11.90 43.98
C ALA A 223 -7.73 10.52 43.38
N GLU A 224 -7.37 9.45 44.06
CA GLU A 224 -7.62 8.09 43.60
C GLU A 224 -9.11 7.72 43.67
N LEU A 225 -9.80 8.10 44.71
CA LEU A 225 -11.26 7.93 44.84
C LEU A 225 -12.02 8.77 43.81
N MET A 226 -11.51 9.95 43.48
CA MET A 226 -12.11 10.82 42.47
C MET A 226 -12.00 10.16 41.06
N LYS A 227 -10.93 9.44 40.74
CA LYS A 227 -10.84 8.69 39.48
C LYS A 227 -11.97 7.67 39.34
N ILE A 228 -12.23 6.90 40.41
CA ILE A 228 -13.33 5.92 40.42
C ILE A 228 -14.67 6.60 40.25
N HIS A 229 -14.89 7.70 41.02
CA HIS A 229 -16.11 8.49 40.96
C HIS A 229 -16.36 9.02 39.54
N ASN A 230 -15.35 9.60 38.91
CA ASN A 230 -15.47 10.14 37.55
C ASN A 230 -15.79 9.03 36.53
N SER A 231 -15.13 7.86 36.60
CA SER A 231 -15.43 6.71 35.74
C SER A 231 -16.87 6.22 35.88
N VAL A 232 -17.38 6.13 37.11
CA VAL A 232 -18.76 5.72 37.36
C VAL A 232 -19.75 6.78 36.87
N ASN A 233 -19.51 8.08 37.15
CA ASN A 233 -20.38 9.16 36.75
C ASN A 233 -20.42 9.37 35.25
N LEU A 234 -19.31 9.14 34.55
CA LEU A 234 -19.23 9.21 33.10
C LEU A 234 -20.27 8.30 32.43
N VAL A 235 -20.56 7.16 33.09
CA VAL A 235 -21.53 6.15 32.61
C VAL A 235 -22.90 6.41 33.22
N LYS A 236 -22.98 6.70 34.52
CA LYS A 236 -24.25 6.83 35.28
C LYS A 236 -25.13 8.01 34.83
N ASN A 237 -24.50 9.09 34.35
CA ASN A 237 -25.20 10.31 33.92
C ASN A 237 -25.65 10.28 32.45
N ASP A 238 -25.38 9.19 31.75
CA ASP A 238 -25.79 9.00 30.35
C ASP A 238 -27.12 8.25 30.29
N SER A 239 -28.20 8.92 29.84
CA SER A 239 -29.55 8.37 29.73
C SER A 239 -29.66 7.19 28.76
N ASP A 240 -28.69 7.04 27.85
CA ASP A 240 -28.67 5.98 26.85
C ASP A 240 -28.01 4.69 27.35
N VAL A 241 -27.53 4.73 28.62
CA VAL A 241 -26.72 3.68 29.22
C VAL A 241 -27.38 3.08 30.44
N THR A 242 -27.21 1.78 30.63
CA THR A 242 -27.59 1.08 31.84
C THR A 242 -26.40 0.31 32.41
N ILE A 243 -25.96 0.68 33.63
CA ILE A 243 -24.87 -0.05 34.29
C ILE A 243 -25.40 -1.42 34.73
N ARG A 244 -24.66 -2.47 34.32
CA ARG A 244 -24.97 -3.86 34.66
C ARG A 244 -24.31 -4.29 35.96
N LYS A 245 -23.01 -4.04 36.06
CA LYS A 245 -22.22 -4.36 37.25
C LYS A 245 -20.90 -3.63 37.26
N MET A 246 -20.29 -3.58 38.41
CA MET A 246 -18.90 -3.16 38.58
C MET A 246 -18.09 -4.35 39.12
N THR A 247 -16.91 -4.57 38.56
CA THR A 247 -15.95 -5.56 39.10
C THR A 247 -14.79 -4.82 39.73
N ILE A 248 -14.35 -5.24 40.90
CA ILE A 248 -13.24 -4.65 41.64
C ILE A 248 -12.26 -5.77 42.00
N GLU A 249 -11.01 -5.62 41.58
CA GLU A 249 -9.93 -6.55 41.87
C GLU A 249 -8.78 -5.84 42.60
N GLY A 250 -8.60 -6.17 43.87
CA GLY A 250 -7.54 -5.59 44.70
C GLY A 250 -6.29 -6.46 44.74
N TYR A 251 -5.15 -5.80 44.77
CA TYR A 251 -3.85 -6.45 44.74
C TYR A 251 -2.96 -5.93 45.90
N ALA A 252 -2.15 -6.82 46.45
CA ALA A 252 -1.02 -6.49 47.30
C ALA A 252 0.31 -6.55 46.52
N SER A 253 1.37 -5.99 47.09
CA SER A 253 2.72 -6.16 46.55
C SER A 253 3.29 -7.55 46.97
N PRO A 254 4.24 -8.11 46.19
CA PRO A 254 4.96 -9.34 46.54
C PRO A 254 5.93 -9.13 47.70
N GLU A 255 5.49 -8.65 48.84
CA GLU A 255 6.29 -8.38 50.03
C GLU A 255 5.55 -8.93 51.25
N GLY A 256 6.18 -9.85 51.97
CA GLY A 256 5.58 -10.59 53.07
C GLY A 256 5.01 -11.92 52.64
N THR A 257 4.24 -12.57 53.53
CA THR A 257 3.72 -13.93 53.24
C THR A 257 2.49 -13.86 52.33
N PHE A 258 2.39 -14.77 51.40
CA PHE A 258 1.23 -14.85 50.47
C PHE A 258 -0.11 -14.95 51.20
N PRO A 259 -0.31 -15.77 52.27
CA PRO A 259 -1.58 -15.80 52.99
C PRO A 259 -1.97 -14.46 53.61
N HIS A 260 -1.00 -13.69 54.13
CA HIS A 260 -1.23 -12.36 54.68
C HIS A 260 -1.64 -11.38 53.57
N ASN A 261 -0.92 -11.37 52.44
CA ASN A 261 -1.22 -10.52 51.30
C ASN A 261 -2.56 -10.87 50.64
N GLN A 262 -2.92 -12.15 50.60
CA GLN A 262 -4.23 -12.59 50.15
C GLN A 262 -5.34 -11.98 51.04
N MET A 263 -5.24 -12.16 52.37
CA MET A 263 -6.19 -11.58 53.32
C MET A 263 -6.26 -10.05 53.24
N LEU A 264 -5.11 -9.36 53.13
CA LEU A 264 -5.09 -7.91 52.99
C LEU A 264 -5.76 -7.45 51.69
N SER A 265 -5.49 -8.10 50.58
CA SER A 265 -6.11 -7.75 49.29
C SER A 265 -7.63 -7.92 49.33
N GLU A 266 -8.14 -9.00 49.94
CA GLU A 266 -9.57 -9.25 50.11
C GLU A 266 -10.25 -8.18 50.98
N LYS A 267 -9.70 -7.91 52.16
CA LYS A 267 -10.26 -6.91 53.08
C LYS A 267 -10.25 -5.50 52.53
N ARG A 268 -9.16 -5.09 51.87
CA ARG A 268 -9.04 -3.78 51.24
C ARG A 268 -10.04 -3.61 50.09
N THR A 269 -10.24 -4.68 49.30
CA THR A 269 -11.20 -4.68 48.17
C THR A 269 -12.64 -4.57 48.70
N GLU A 270 -12.98 -5.32 49.75
CA GLU A 270 -14.31 -5.24 50.37
C GLU A 270 -14.55 -3.87 51.05
N ALA A 271 -13.52 -3.30 51.69
CA ALA A 271 -13.61 -1.95 52.24
C ALA A 271 -13.87 -0.87 51.15
N LEU A 272 -13.25 -1.00 49.97
CA LEU A 272 -13.52 -0.10 48.84
C LEU A 272 -14.96 -0.27 48.33
N LYS A 273 -15.44 -1.49 48.15
CA LYS A 273 -16.84 -1.74 47.79
C LYS A 273 -17.81 -1.06 48.77
N ASN A 274 -17.59 -1.28 50.07
CA ASN A 274 -18.44 -0.70 51.12
C ASN A 274 -18.38 0.83 51.08
N TYR A 275 -17.21 1.43 50.90
CA TYR A 275 -17.04 2.87 50.74
C TYR A 275 -17.81 3.40 49.52
N LEU A 276 -17.70 2.80 48.34
CA LEU A 276 -18.37 3.23 47.13
C LEU A 276 -19.91 3.20 47.26
N VAL A 277 -20.44 2.23 47.99
CA VAL A 277 -21.87 2.13 48.29
C VAL A 277 -22.30 3.23 49.31
N ALA A 278 -21.55 3.37 50.41
CA ALA A 278 -21.83 4.35 51.46
C ALA A 278 -21.74 5.81 50.98
N ALA A 279 -20.75 6.11 50.13
CA ALA A 279 -20.56 7.41 49.50
C ALA A 279 -21.55 7.69 48.34
N ASN A 280 -22.53 6.82 48.10
CA ASN A 280 -23.54 6.93 47.04
C ASN A 280 -22.97 6.95 45.59
N ILE A 281 -21.72 6.57 45.44
CA ILE A 281 -21.03 6.50 44.09
C ILE A 281 -21.61 5.33 43.29
N ALA A 282 -21.66 4.15 43.89
CA ALA A 282 -22.10 2.91 43.24
C ALA A 282 -23.38 2.35 43.89
N ARG A 283 -24.22 3.18 44.47
CA ARG A 283 -25.49 2.74 45.09
C ARG A 283 -26.42 2.15 44.02
N GLY A 284 -26.93 0.96 44.27
CA GLY A 284 -27.83 0.23 43.35
C GLY A 284 -27.10 -0.50 42.23
N ILE A 285 -25.76 -0.40 42.18
CA ILE A 285 -24.95 -1.14 41.21
C ILE A 285 -24.47 -2.43 41.89
N ARG A 286 -24.63 -3.57 41.19
CA ARG A 286 -24.03 -4.83 41.64
C ARG A 286 -22.51 -4.73 41.55
N ILE A 287 -21.82 -4.96 42.68
CA ILE A 287 -20.35 -4.95 42.76
C ILE A 287 -19.84 -6.36 43.05
N ASP A 288 -19.07 -6.91 42.12
CA ASP A 288 -18.31 -8.16 42.31
C ASP A 288 -16.89 -7.77 42.76
N ALA A 289 -16.57 -7.95 44.04
CA ALA A 289 -15.27 -7.61 44.63
C ALA A 289 -14.45 -8.84 44.93
N SER A 290 -13.17 -8.86 44.58
CA SER A 290 -12.27 -9.97 44.83
C SER A 290 -10.83 -9.50 45.12
N GLY A 291 -10.22 -9.99 46.22
CA GLY A 291 -8.79 -9.85 46.45
C GLY A 291 -8.01 -10.90 45.64
N LYS A 292 -6.99 -10.48 44.96
CA LYS A 292 -6.16 -11.34 44.08
C LYS A 292 -4.79 -11.70 44.70
N GLY A 293 -4.57 -11.31 45.95
CA GLY A 293 -3.26 -11.52 46.58
C GLY A 293 -2.19 -10.63 45.97
N GLU A 294 -1.07 -11.21 45.66
CA GLU A 294 0.10 -10.49 45.16
C GLU A 294 0.07 -10.23 43.65
N ASN A 295 0.46 -9.02 43.25
CA ASN A 295 0.44 -8.55 41.84
C ASN A 295 1.71 -9.01 41.08
N TRP A 296 1.90 -10.29 40.92
CA TRP A 296 3.03 -10.84 40.16
C TRP A 296 2.97 -10.47 38.67
N ALA A 297 1.78 -10.43 38.10
CA ALA A 297 1.62 -10.03 36.70
C ALA A 297 2.04 -8.55 36.47
N GLY A 298 1.66 -7.67 37.40
CA GLY A 298 2.11 -6.27 37.37
C GLY A 298 3.61 -6.15 37.60
N PHE A 299 4.21 -6.98 38.46
CA PHE A 299 5.65 -6.99 38.66
C PHE A 299 6.42 -7.46 37.43
N ILE A 300 5.98 -8.51 36.76
CA ILE A 300 6.57 -8.99 35.51
C ILE A 300 6.48 -7.90 34.41
N LYS A 301 5.34 -7.22 34.33
CA LYS A 301 5.18 -6.08 33.41
C LYS A 301 6.17 -4.95 33.73
N TYR A 302 6.29 -4.56 35.00
CA TYR A 302 7.24 -3.55 35.43
C TYR A 302 8.68 -3.90 35.06
N LEU A 303 9.10 -5.16 35.25
CA LEU A 303 10.41 -5.63 34.84
C LEU A 303 10.64 -5.51 33.32
N ARG A 304 9.63 -5.82 32.51
CA ARG A 304 9.74 -5.69 31.03
C ARG A 304 9.91 -4.25 30.55
N GLU A 305 9.37 -3.30 31.29
CA GLU A 305 9.42 -1.86 30.95
C GLU A 305 10.66 -1.17 31.53
N ASN A 306 11.40 -1.82 32.47
CA ASN A 306 12.51 -1.21 33.20
C ASN A 306 13.74 -2.14 33.24
N HIS A 307 14.55 -2.12 32.17
CA HIS A 307 15.72 -3.02 32.06
C HIS A 307 16.94 -2.58 32.89
N GLY A 308 17.01 -1.33 33.37
CA GLY A 308 18.11 -0.76 34.13
C GLY A 308 18.16 -1.13 35.62
N ILE A 309 17.35 -2.10 36.06
CA ILE A 309 17.28 -2.54 37.46
C ILE A 309 18.53 -3.39 37.81
N PRO A 310 19.17 -3.16 38.96
CA PRO A 310 20.26 -4.03 39.42
C PRO A 310 19.84 -5.50 39.40
N GLN A 311 20.74 -6.36 38.92
CA GLN A 311 20.52 -7.83 38.87
C GLN A 311 19.23 -8.23 38.10
N TYR A 312 18.84 -7.40 37.07
CA TYR A 312 17.61 -7.56 36.31
C TYR A 312 17.34 -8.98 35.82
N SER A 313 18.33 -9.60 35.14
CA SER A 313 18.15 -10.96 34.57
C SER A 313 17.78 -12.00 35.62
N ARG A 314 18.32 -11.85 36.83
CA ARG A 314 18.04 -12.78 37.93
C ARG A 314 16.62 -12.54 38.46
N LEU A 315 16.22 -11.29 38.68
CA LEU A 315 14.85 -10.94 39.08
C LEU A 315 13.83 -11.45 38.07
N GLN A 316 14.08 -11.24 36.78
CA GLN A 316 13.20 -11.69 35.72
C GLN A 316 13.06 -13.22 35.67
N SER A 317 14.16 -13.93 35.76
CA SER A 317 14.16 -15.40 35.79
C SER A 317 13.32 -15.96 36.96
N ILE A 318 13.50 -15.38 38.16
CA ILE A 318 12.76 -15.81 39.36
C ILE A 318 11.27 -15.44 39.23
N ALA A 319 10.96 -14.22 38.78
CA ALA A 319 9.58 -13.75 38.60
C ALA A 319 8.78 -14.65 37.64
N ASN A 320 9.40 -15.10 36.55
CA ASN A 320 8.76 -15.96 35.55
C ASN A 320 8.80 -17.46 35.89
N SER A 321 9.43 -17.86 36.99
CA SER A 321 9.50 -19.28 37.40
C SER A 321 8.14 -19.80 37.91
N ASN A 322 7.99 -21.12 37.98
CA ASN A 322 6.80 -21.78 38.53
C ASN A 322 6.87 -21.99 40.08
N LEU A 323 7.72 -21.23 40.77
CA LEU A 323 7.85 -21.31 42.23
C LEU A 323 6.63 -20.68 42.90
N SER A 324 6.39 -21.04 44.16
CA SER A 324 5.39 -20.37 44.99
C SER A 324 5.76 -18.89 45.21
N PRO A 325 4.78 -18.01 45.44
CA PRO A 325 5.02 -16.58 45.71
C PRO A 325 6.09 -16.35 46.81
N ASP A 326 5.95 -16.98 47.97
CA ASP A 326 6.88 -16.85 49.09
C ASP A 326 8.30 -17.34 48.73
N GLU A 327 8.40 -18.39 47.91
CA GLU A 327 9.69 -18.90 47.45
C GLU A 327 10.34 -17.96 46.43
N LYS A 328 9.57 -17.35 45.56
CA LYS A 328 10.05 -16.29 44.64
C LYS A 328 10.65 -15.14 45.43
N GLU A 329 9.92 -14.61 46.42
CA GLU A 329 10.39 -13.50 47.26
C GLU A 329 11.68 -13.88 47.97
N ARG A 330 11.71 -15.06 48.61
CA ARG A 330 12.89 -15.59 49.34
C ARG A 330 14.10 -15.68 48.42
N ARG A 331 13.94 -16.20 47.21
CA ARG A 331 15.02 -16.29 46.21
C ARG A 331 15.48 -14.94 45.72
N MET A 332 14.59 -14.01 45.43
CA MET A 332 14.96 -12.66 45.01
C MET A 332 15.78 -11.95 46.10
N ARG A 333 15.37 -12.09 47.36
CA ARG A 333 16.10 -11.54 48.51
C ARG A 333 17.49 -12.15 48.66
N LYS A 334 17.65 -13.45 48.42
CA LYS A 334 18.91 -14.15 48.54
C LYS A 334 19.82 -13.99 47.33
N GLU A 335 19.29 -14.10 46.14
CA GLU A 335 20.04 -14.25 44.89
C GLU A 335 20.17 -12.94 44.08
N ALA A 336 19.37 -11.94 44.43
CA ALA A 336 19.40 -10.61 43.82
C ALA A 336 19.11 -9.49 44.85
N PRO A 337 19.93 -9.40 45.94
CA PRO A 337 19.63 -8.52 47.09
C PRO A 337 19.56 -7.03 46.72
N GLU A 338 20.42 -6.53 45.87
CA GLU A 338 20.41 -5.13 45.41
C GLU A 338 19.18 -4.86 44.55
N GLY A 339 18.90 -5.74 43.60
CA GLY A 339 17.74 -5.68 42.74
C GLY A 339 16.45 -5.76 43.54
N PHE A 340 16.38 -6.67 44.53
CA PHE A 340 15.24 -6.80 45.45
C PHE A 340 15.01 -5.50 46.23
N THR A 341 16.06 -4.93 46.82
CA THR A 341 15.96 -3.65 47.52
C THR A 341 15.46 -2.52 46.61
N TYR A 342 15.93 -2.50 45.37
CA TYR A 342 15.48 -1.55 44.39
C TYR A 342 13.99 -1.68 44.10
N VAL A 343 13.50 -2.91 43.81
CA VAL A 343 12.09 -3.11 43.42
C VAL A 343 11.14 -2.90 44.59
N VAL A 344 11.53 -3.21 45.83
CA VAL A 344 10.72 -2.90 47.02
C VAL A 344 10.45 -1.40 47.13
N ARG A 345 11.45 -0.57 46.85
CA ARG A 345 11.30 0.90 46.92
C ARG A 345 10.58 1.52 45.73
N ASN A 346 10.87 1.02 44.52
CA ASN A 346 10.48 1.69 43.28
C ASN A 346 9.32 1.01 42.53
N ALA A 347 9.17 -0.31 42.66
CA ALA A 347 8.15 -1.07 41.95
C ALA A 347 6.96 -1.44 42.82
N PHE A 348 7.21 -2.00 44.00
CA PHE A 348 6.17 -2.56 44.87
C PHE A 348 5.09 -1.58 45.33
N PRO A 349 5.36 -0.28 45.56
CA PRO A 349 4.29 0.69 45.82
C PRO A 349 3.23 0.76 44.71
N SER A 350 3.64 0.67 43.45
CA SER A 350 2.74 0.72 42.28
C SER A 350 1.97 -0.59 42.05
N LEU A 351 2.40 -1.68 42.68
CA LEU A 351 1.74 -2.99 42.60
C LEU A 351 0.56 -3.12 43.59
N ARG A 352 0.51 -2.24 44.57
CA ARG A 352 -0.60 -2.15 45.55
C ARG A 352 -1.71 -1.34 44.94
N CYS A 353 -2.49 -1.93 44.05
CA CYS A 353 -3.53 -1.25 43.29
C CYS A 353 -4.86 -1.98 43.37
N THR A 354 -5.90 -1.26 43.01
CA THR A 354 -7.24 -1.82 42.79
C THR A 354 -7.63 -1.52 41.35
N ASN A 355 -7.84 -2.55 40.57
CA ASN A 355 -8.39 -2.43 39.23
C ASN A 355 -9.92 -2.51 39.31
N TYR A 356 -10.59 -1.68 38.54
CA TYR A 356 -12.03 -1.73 38.46
C TYR A 356 -12.50 -1.69 37.00
N VAL A 357 -13.64 -2.33 36.75
CA VAL A 357 -14.31 -2.34 35.46
C VAL A 357 -15.80 -2.07 35.69
N VAL A 358 -16.32 -1.02 35.07
CA VAL A 358 -17.74 -0.74 35.01
C VAL A 358 -18.30 -1.31 33.73
N ILE A 359 -19.14 -2.34 33.81
CA ILE A 359 -19.78 -2.99 32.66
C ILE A 359 -21.17 -2.39 32.50
N TYR A 360 -21.45 -1.89 31.30
CA TYR A 360 -22.71 -1.24 30.99
C TYR A 360 -23.23 -1.64 29.62
N THR A 361 -24.51 -1.43 29.41
CA THR A 361 -25.17 -1.64 28.13
C THR A 361 -25.63 -0.31 27.56
N VAL A 362 -25.51 -0.19 26.24
CA VAL A 362 -25.96 0.97 25.48
C VAL A 362 -27.08 0.54 24.55
N ARG A 363 -28.19 1.26 24.52
CA ARG A 363 -29.29 0.98 23.59
C ARG A 363 -28.88 1.20 22.14
N PRO A 364 -29.59 0.63 21.18
CA PRO A 364 -29.46 1.01 19.77
C PRO A 364 -29.85 2.47 19.55
N PHE A 365 -29.21 3.12 18.54
CA PHE A 365 -29.46 4.50 18.16
C PHE A 365 -30.15 4.63 16.81
N THR A 366 -30.98 5.65 16.66
CA THR A 366 -31.46 6.11 15.35
C THR A 366 -30.30 6.76 14.58
N LEU A 367 -30.52 7.12 13.32
CA LEU A 367 -29.48 7.79 12.50
C LEU A 367 -29.13 9.18 13.07
N GLU A 368 -30.14 9.93 13.48
CA GLU A 368 -29.99 11.27 14.07
C GLU A 368 -29.26 11.22 15.41
N GLU A 369 -29.59 10.26 16.25
CA GLU A 369 -28.91 10.02 17.52
C GLU A 369 -27.47 9.56 17.28
N SER A 370 -27.23 8.70 16.29
CA SER A 370 -25.89 8.24 15.94
C SER A 370 -24.97 9.41 15.53
N GLU A 371 -25.47 10.41 14.84
CA GLU A 371 -24.70 11.61 14.48
C GLU A 371 -24.26 12.39 15.71
N ARG A 372 -25.16 12.63 16.66
CA ARG A 372 -24.84 13.32 17.92
C ARG A 372 -23.87 12.51 18.78
N VAL A 373 -24.11 11.19 18.90
CA VAL A 373 -23.28 10.28 19.71
C VAL A 373 -21.90 10.12 19.11
N PHE A 374 -21.79 10.14 17.76
CA PHE A 374 -20.52 10.07 17.08
C PHE A 374 -19.56 11.23 17.42
N GLU A 375 -20.10 12.43 17.65
CA GLU A 375 -19.29 13.59 18.03
C GLU A 375 -18.93 13.58 19.54
N THR A 376 -19.82 13.10 20.39
CA THR A 376 -19.66 13.17 21.85
C THR A 376 -19.05 11.91 22.47
N ARG A 377 -19.56 10.73 22.10
CA ARG A 377 -19.14 9.42 22.64
C ARG A 377 -19.19 8.31 21.57
N PRO A 378 -18.32 8.37 20.57
CA PRO A 378 -18.37 7.44 19.44
C PRO A 378 -18.17 5.97 19.84
N VAL A 379 -17.54 5.70 21.00
CA VAL A 379 -17.37 4.32 21.55
C VAL A 379 -18.73 3.66 21.85
N ASN A 380 -19.80 4.43 22.04
CA ASN A 380 -21.16 3.93 22.30
C ASN A 380 -21.86 3.44 21.02
N LEU A 381 -21.35 3.77 19.84
CA LEU A 381 -21.87 3.27 18.58
C LEU A 381 -21.34 1.86 18.27
N ASN A 382 -22.13 1.04 17.59
CA ASN A 382 -21.63 -0.15 16.92
C ASN A 382 -21.19 0.18 15.50
N LEU A 383 -20.51 -0.78 14.85
CA LEU A 383 -19.99 -0.56 13.50
C LEU A 383 -21.11 -0.33 12.48
N ASN A 384 -22.24 -1.01 12.60
CA ASN A 384 -23.38 -0.82 11.70
C ASN A 384 -23.97 0.61 11.81
N GLU A 385 -24.11 1.14 13.02
CA GLU A 385 -24.57 2.52 13.25
C GLU A 385 -23.61 3.54 12.62
N ILE A 386 -22.30 3.30 12.72
CA ILE A 386 -21.29 4.18 12.09
C ILE A 386 -21.35 4.08 10.56
N TYR A 387 -21.54 2.90 9.99
CA TYR A 387 -21.69 2.77 8.53
C TYR A 387 -22.96 3.42 8.00
N ARG A 388 -24.09 3.30 8.71
CA ARG A 388 -25.31 4.05 8.37
C ARG A 388 -25.11 5.57 8.41
N LEU A 389 -24.35 6.05 9.39
CA LEU A 389 -23.96 7.46 9.47
C LEU A 389 -23.04 7.85 8.31
N ALA A 390 -22.04 7.03 7.97
CA ALA A 390 -21.16 7.28 6.84
C ALA A 390 -21.94 7.34 5.52
N ASP A 391 -22.87 6.41 5.30
CA ASP A 391 -23.70 6.35 4.09
C ASP A 391 -24.54 7.61 3.87
N LYS A 392 -25.05 8.24 4.94
CA LYS A 392 -25.69 9.57 4.89
C LYS A 392 -24.81 10.60 4.16
N TYR A 393 -23.50 10.47 4.27
CA TYR A 393 -22.51 11.37 3.71
C TYR A 393 -21.77 10.80 2.48
N ALA A 394 -22.30 9.74 1.85
CA ALA A 394 -21.67 9.07 0.70
C ALA A 394 -21.34 10.00 -0.48
N LYS A 395 -22.09 11.12 -0.64
CA LYS A 395 -21.83 12.14 -1.66
C LYS A 395 -20.76 13.17 -1.26
N ASN A 396 -20.38 13.21 0.01
CA ASN A 396 -19.31 14.07 0.54
C ASN A 396 -18.14 13.18 0.95
N GLU A 397 -17.22 12.97 0.00
CA GLU A 397 -16.09 12.05 0.19
C GLU A 397 -15.23 12.40 1.41
N GLU A 398 -14.99 13.66 1.69
CA GLU A 398 -14.18 14.11 2.83
C GLU A 398 -14.85 13.72 4.16
N LYS A 399 -16.15 14.00 4.30
CA LYS A 399 -16.89 13.67 5.52
C LYS A 399 -17.06 12.15 5.66
N TYR A 400 -17.35 11.43 4.58
CA TYR A 400 -17.36 9.96 4.58
C TYR A 400 -16.03 9.40 5.07
N TYR A 401 -14.92 9.85 4.49
CA TYR A 401 -13.58 9.42 4.87
C TYR A 401 -13.27 9.70 6.35
N SER A 402 -13.62 10.90 6.85
CA SER A 402 -13.39 11.25 8.25
C SER A 402 -14.14 10.34 9.22
N ILE A 403 -15.39 9.97 8.89
CA ILE A 403 -16.19 9.05 9.69
C ILE A 403 -15.56 7.64 9.70
N ILE A 404 -15.20 7.12 8.54
CA ILE A 404 -14.59 5.79 8.41
C ILE A 404 -13.23 5.75 9.12
N ARG A 405 -12.41 6.79 9.01
CA ARG A 405 -11.13 6.88 9.72
C ARG A 405 -11.30 6.88 11.23
N LYS A 406 -12.29 7.61 11.77
CA LYS A 406 -12.62 7.59 13.21
C LYS A 406 -13.14 6.21 13.64
N ALA A 407 -13.92 5.53 12.77
CA ALA A 407 -14.34 4.16 13.00
C ALA A 407 -13.15 3.18 13.05
N TYR A 408 -12.15 3.34 12.17
CA TYR A 408 -10.93 2.54 12.19
C TYR A 408 -10.15 2.71 13.50
N MET A 409 -10.10 3.92 14.06
CA MET A 409 -9.47 4.15 15.38
C MET A 409 -10.19 3.41 16.51
N LEU A 410 -11.51 3.24 16.41
CA LEU A 410 -12.32 2.51 17.40
C LEU A 410 -12.25 0.98 17.19
N TYR A 411 -12.17 0.53 15.95
CA TYR A 411 -12.22 -0.87 15.55
C TYR A 411 -11.04 -1.29 14.66
N PRO A 412 -9.77 -1.12 15.09
CA PRO A 412 -8.59 -1.25 14.24
C PRO A 412 -8.35 -2.67 13.70
N ASN A 413 -8.97 -3.68 14.30
CA ASN A 413 -8.84 -5.09 13.93
C ASN A 413 -10.12 -5.67 13.31
N ASP A 414 -11.14 -4.84 13.08
CA ASP A 414 -12.37 -5.30 12.44
C ASP A 414 -12.18 -5.47 10.93
N SER A 415 -12.70 -6.58 10.39
CA SER A 415 -12.52 -6.96 9.00
C SER A 415 -13.24 -6.02 8.02
N TYR A 416 -14.45 -5.57 8.35
CA TYR A 416 -15.24 -4.67 7.50
C TYR A 416 -14.58 -3.31 7.38
N ILE A 417 -14.15 -2.75 8.50
CA ILE A 417 -13.52 -1.43 8.49
C ILE A 417 -12.16 -1.44 7.78
N ASN A 418 -11.37 -2.51 7.98
CA ASN A 418 -10.10 -2.65 7.28
C ASN A 418 -10.29 -2.81 5.76
N LEU A 419 -11.33 -3.56 5.33
CA LEU A 419 -11.67 -3.68 3.91
C LEU A 419 -12.10 -2.32 3.31
N THR A 420 -12.84 -1.50 4.06
CA THR A 420 -13.24 -0.16 3.63
C THR A 420 -12.05 0.81 3.60
N MET A 421 -11.12 0.71 4.56
CA MET A 421 -9.89 1.50 4.53
C MET A 421 -9.02 1.13 3.32
N ALA A 422 -8.91 -0.16 3.01
CA ALA A 422 -8.21 -0.62 1.80
C ALA A 422 -8.89 -0.11 0.51
N TYR A 423 -10.23 -0.13 0.44
CA TYR A 423 -11.01 0.46 -0.66
C TYR A 423 -10.65 1.95 -0.85
N LEU A 424 -10.61 2.72 0.23
CA LEU A 424 -10.29 4.15 0.18
C LEU A 424 -8.84 4.42 -0.24
N ALA A 425 -7.89 3.62 0.26
CA ALA A 425 -6.48 3.70 -0.12
C ALA A 425 -6.26 3.35 -1.61
N ILE A 426 -6.93 2.31 -2.13
CA ILE A 426 -6.88 1.95 -3.55
C ILE A 426 -7.43 3.09 -4.42
N LYS A 427 -8.53 3.73 -4.03
CA LYS A 427 -9.07 4.90 -4.76
C LYS A 427 -8.08 6.07 -4.86
N LYS A 428 -7.20 6.20 -3.88
CA LYS A 428 -6.14 7.22 -3.87
C LYS A 428 -4.84 6.77 -4.54
N GLY A 429 -4.71 5.49 -4.92
CA GLY A 429 -3.48 4.93 -5.47
C GLY A 429 -2.43 4.54 -4.41
N GLU A 430 -2.79 4.53 -3.12
CA GLU A 430 -1.90 4.25 -1.98
C GLU A 430 -1.75 2.73 -1.77
N ALA A 431 -0.99 2.07 -2.65
CA ALA A 431 -0.89 0.60 -2.71
C ALA A 431 -0.35 -0.05 -1.43
N ASP A 432 0.67 0.55 -0.78
CA ASP A 432 1.28 -0.05 0.42
C ASP A 432 0.37 0.08 1.64
N GLU A 433 -0.33 1.21 1.77
CA GLU A 433 -1.30 1.41 2.83
C GLU A 433 -2.50 0.46 2.67
N ALA A 434 -3.00 0.30 1.43
CA ALA A 434 -4.06 -0.65 1.12
C ALA A 434 -3.66 -2.09 1.48
N ALA A 435 -2.42 -2.49 1.19
CA ALA A 435 -1.91 -3.82 1.53
C ALA A 435 -1.91 -4.06 3.06
N GLN A 436 -1.47 -3.08 3.85
CA GLN A 436 -1.46 -3.18 5.32
C GLN A 436 -2.88 -3.36 5.91
N TYR A 437 -3.87 -2.66 5.35
CA TYR A 437 -5.26 -2.88 5.77
C TYR A 437 -5.76 -4.27 5.37
N LEU A 438 -5.45 -4.75 4.16
CA LEU A 438 -5.88 -6.07 3.69
C LEU A 438 -5.30 -7.22 4.51
N GLU A 439 -4.12 -7.09 5.12
CA GLU A 439 -3.57 -8.10 6.04
C GLU A 439 -4.51 -8.41 7.21
N LYS A 440 -5.25 -7.42 7.71
CA LYS A 440 -6.19 -7.55 8.82
C LYS A 440 -7.58 -8.02 8.41
N VAL A 441 -7.85 -8.14 7.10
CA VAL A 441 -9.13 -8.60 6.57
C VAL A 441 -9.18 -10.12 6.57
N LYS A 442 -10.27 -10.70 7.08
CA LYS A 442 -10.54 -12.13 6.96
C LYS A 442 -10.69 -12.53 5.50
N ALA A 443 -10.38 -13.79 5.18
CA ALA A 443 -10.50 -14.29 3.81
C ALA A 443 -11.93 -14.15 3.28
N CYS A 444 -12.10 -13.39 2.20
CA CYS A 444 -13.36 -13.20 1.47
C CYS A 444 -13.06 -12.85 0.00
N PRO A 445 -14.02 -13.00 -0.90
CA PRO A 445 -13.86 -12.69 -2.31
C PRO A 445 -13.48 -11.23 -2.57
N GLU A 446 -14.02 -10.30 -1.80
CA GLU A 446 -13.78 -8.86 -1.89
C GLU A 446 -12.33 -8.50 -1.50
N LYS A 447 -11.77 -9.21 -0.52
CA LYS A 447 -10.34 -9.10 -0.19
C LYS A 447 -9.49 -9.48 -1.39
N THR A 448 -9.78 -10.64 -2.01
CA THR A 448 -9.06 -11.13 -3.19
C THR A 448 -9.13 -10.13 -4.35
N MET A 449 -10.30 -9.50 -4.56
CA MET A 449 -10.50 -8.44 -5.53
C MET A 449 -9.56 -7.25 -5.27
N ASN A 450 -9.55 -6.74 -4.05
CA ASN A 450 -8.73 -5.58 -3.68
C ASN A 450 -7.22 -5.91 -3.68
N GLU A 451 -6.82 -7.14 -3.32
CA GLU A 451 -5.43 -7.62 -3.46
C GLU A 451 -4.98 -7.61 -4.94
N GLY A 452 -5.89 -7.93 -5.87
CA GLY A 452 -5.64 -7.82 -7.31
C GLY A 452 -5.41 -6.36 -7.74
N LEU A 453 -6.20 -5.42 -7.22
CA LEU A 453 -6.03 -4.00 -7.52
C LEU A 453 -4.73 -3.44 -6.93
N VAL A 454 -4.36 -3.88 -5.73
CA VAL A 454 -3.06 -3.53 -5.12
C VAL A 454 -1.89 -4.08 -5.95
N ALA A 455 -1.99 -5.31 -6.48
CA ALA A 455 -0.98 -5.87 -7.36
C ALA A 455 -0.83 -5.03 -8.64
N TYR A 456 -1.92 -4.56 -9.24
CA TYR A 456 -1.90 -3.65 -10.38
C TYR A 456 -1.18 -2.33 -10.05
N LEU A 457 -1.55 -1.69 -8.94
CA LEU A 457 -0.91 -0.44 -8.48
C LEU A 457 0.60 -0.61 -8.22
N LYS A 458 1.05 -1.82 -7.90
CA LYS A 458 2.47 -2.19 -7.74
C LYS A 458 3.16 -2.61 -9.05
N GLY A 459 2.45 -2.57 -10.19
CA GLY A 459 2.99 -2.93 -11.51
C GLY A 459 2.92 -4.41 -11.87
N ASP A 460 2.40 -5.27 -11.00
CA ASP A 460 2.26 -6.72 -11.27
C ASP A 460 0.90 -7.01 -11.93
N VAL A 461 0.82 -6.72 -13.23
CA VAL A 461 -0.41 -6.84 -14.02
C VAL A 461 -0.91 -8.29 -14.11
N ASP A 462 0.00 -9.26 -14.25
CA ASP A 462 -0.40 -10.67 -14.39
C ASP A 462 -1.00 -11.22 -13.09
N LYS A 463 -0.43 -10.86 -11.95
CA LYS A 463 -0.99 -11.20 -10.64
C LYS A 463 -2.33 -10.50 -10.42
N ALA A 464 -2.45 -9.24 -10.83
CA ALA A 464 -3.69 -8.47 -10.74
C ALA A 464 -4.84 -9.18 -11.49
N ILE A 465 -4.61 -9.55 -12.73
CA ILE A 465 -5.60 -10.24 -13.57
C ILE A 465 -6.02 -11.57 -12.91
N ARG A 466 -5.06 -12.41 -12.50
CA ARG A 466 -5.37 -13.71 -11.85
C ARG A 466 -6.21 -13.55 -10.58
N LEU A 467 -5.90 -12.59 -9.72
CA LEU A 467 -6.65 -12.36 -8.49
C LEU A 467 -8.05 -11.82 -8.76
N VAL A 468 -8.22 -10.92 -9.74
CA VAL A 468 -9.53 -10.39 -10.12
C VAL A 468 -10.38 -11.48 -10.78
N GLU A 469 -9.81 -12.37 -11.59
CA GLU A 469 -10.50 -13.56 -12.14
C GLU A 469 -11.00 -14.50 -11.03
N GLN A 470 -10.16 -14.75 -10.01
CA GLN A 470 -10.58 -15.56 -8.85
C GLN A 470 -11.72 -14.90 -8.08
N ALA A 471 -11.71 -13.58 -7.92
CA ALA A 471 -12.77 -12.83 -7.28
C ALA A 471 -14.07 -12.88 -8.13
N GLN A 472 -13.97 -12.81 -9.46
CA GLN A 472 -15.09 -12.96 -10.38
C GLN A 472 -15.75 -14.33 -10.25
N GLN A 473 -14.96 -15.41 -10.26
CA GLN A 473 -15.46 -16.78 -10.08
C GLN A 473 -16.19 -16.97 -8.75
N LYS A 474 -15.82 -16.19 -7.72
CA LYS A 474 -16.47 -16.18 -6.41
C LYS A 474 -17.65 -15.20 -6.31
N GLY A 475 -18.05 -14.56 -7.41
CA GLY A 475 -19.26 -13.75 -7.52
C GLY A 475 -19.10 -12.25 -7.24
N VAL A 476 -17.87 -11.70 -7.19
CA VAL A 476 -17.68 -10.26 -7.06
C VAL A 476 -18.07 -9.56 -8.36
N LYS A 477 -19.16 -8.82 -8.35
CA LYS A 477 -19.72 -8.17 -9.54
C LYS A 477 -18.78 -7.16 -10.22
N GLN A 478 -18.04 -6.41 -9.43
CA GLN A 478 -17.09 -5.40 -9.91
C GLN A 478 -15.89 -6.01 -10.64
N ALA A 479 -15.58 -7.29 -10.38
CA ALA A 479 -14.46 -7.98 -11.00
C ALA A 479 -14.61 -8.09 -12.54
N THR A 480 -15.82 -8.33 -13.05
CA THR A 480 -16.07 -8.34 -14.50
C THR A 480 -15.70 -7.02 -15.14
N ARG A 481 -16.18 -5.91 -14.57
CA ARG A 481 -15.87 -4.57 -15.06
C ARG A 481 -14.37 -4.24 -14.97
N GLN A 482 -13.70 -4.72 -13.93
CA GLN A 482 -12.25 -4.51 -13.78
C GLN A 482 -11.45 -5.29 -14.83
N LEU A 483 -11.88 -6.52 -15.17
CA LEU A 483 -11.24 -7.30 -16.22
C LEU A 483 -11.42 -6.66 -17.61
N GLU A 484 -12.56 -6.02 -17.87
CA GLU A 484 -12.77 -5.23 -19.08
C GLU A 484 -11.77 -4.06 -19.16
N GLU A 485 -11.53 -3.34 -18.05
CA GLU A 485 -10.51 -2.30 -18.00
C GLU A 485 -9.10 -2.85 -18.24
N PHE A 486 -8.74 -3.96 -17.59
CA PHE A 486 -7.45 -4.60 -17.83
C PHE A 486 -7.30 -5.14 -19.26
N GLY A 487 -8.40 -5.44 -19.94
CA GLY A 487 -8.41 -5.81 -21.36
C GLY A 487 -7.88 -4.72 -22.30
N LYS A 488 -7.92 -3.44 -21.89
CA LYS A 488 -7.35 -2.32 -22.64
C LYS A 488 -5.83 -2.39 -22.70
N LEU A 489 -5.17 -2.93 -21.64
CA LEU A 489 -3.71 -3.11 -21.59
C LEU A 489 -3.21 -4.16 -22.60
N LYS A 490 -4.04 -5.16 -22.94
CA LYS A 490 -3.68 -6.22 -23.90
C LYS A 490 -3.85 -5.81 -25.35
N ARG A 491 -4.66 -4.80 -25.68
CA ARG A 491 -4.90 -4.32 -27.04
C ARG A 491 -3.78 -3.43 -27.57
N ASN A 492 -2.92 -2.95 -26.69
CA ASN A 492 -1.82 -2.04 -27.00
C ASN A 492 -0.44 -2.75 -26.98
N LYS A 493 -0.41 -4.08 -26.80
CA LYS A 493 0.76 -4.96 -27.00
C LYS A 493 0.58 -5.75 -28.29
#